data_d25ddc308c0f2b3924f16ac8ea00e78c
#
_entry.id   d25ddc308c0f2b3924f16ac8ea00e78c
#
_cell.length_a   1.000
_cell.length_b   1.000
_cell.length_c   1.000
_cell.angle_alpha   90.00
_cell.angle_beta   90.00
_cell.angle_gamma   90.00
#
_symmetry.space_group_name_H-M   'P 1'
#
loop_
_entity.id
_entity.type
_entity.pdbx_description
1 polymer ?
#
loop_
_entity_poly.entity_id
_entity_poly.type
_entity_poly.pdbx_seq_one_letter_code
_entity_poly.pdbx_strand_id
1 'polypeptide(L)'
;NGAEDKGMAMICCELIERNGSQLRKIVLKLAREWELRKDFITWVENSCCFVNTLVDRIVPGYPRDNADELCQELGYNDQLLDTCELFHLWVIEGPKELAEELPFHKLGLNVIWTDDMTPYRTRKVRMLNGAHTSSVLGAYLAGIDTVGEMMNDDLFAKFVEKILLDEILPQVPGEYQSNKEFALSILDRFRNPFIRHELLSISLNSVSKWKVRVLPSIKDYLAAKEALPPMLTYSLAALIAFYHGVGSNEPELRGTRNGKSYSIKDGIDELVFFEKRWHAFHHNHDLRVLVGTILANEALWGEDLTLLPGMVDMVTSRLQSILTLGVRETVTALVK
;
A
#
# COMPACT_ATOMS: atom_id res chain seq x y z
N ASN A 1 -10.07 39.26 11.79
CA ASN A 1 -11.43 39.81 11.63
C ASN A 1 -12.27 38.87 10.75
N GLY A 2 -12.37 37.59 11.12
CA GLY A 2 -13.22 36.65 10.40
C GLY A 2 -14.69 36.92 10.75
N ALA A 3 -15.56 37.01 9.75
CA ALA A 3 -16.99 36.91 9.97
C ALA A 3 -17.26 35.48 10.52
N GLU A 4 -18.05 35.36 11.59
CA GLU A 4 -18.32 34.10 12.27
C GLU A 4 -18.99 33.07 11.35
N ASP A 5 -19.66 33.56 10.29
CA ASP A 5 -20.32 32.77 9.24
C ASP A 5 -19.42 32.35 8.07
N LYS A 6 -18.15 32.86 8.02
CA LYS A 6 -17.18 32.52 6.98
C LYS A 6 -16.13 31.54 7.48
N GLY A 7 -16.41 30.27 7.32
CA GLY A 7 -15.49 29.20 7.60
C GLY A 7 -14.48 28.94 6.48
N MET A 8 -13.53 28.07 6.74
CA MET A 8 -12.55 27.59 5.77
C MET A 8 -12.88 26.15 5.35
N ALA A 9 -12.73 25.84 4.07
CA ALA A 9 -12.77 24.47 3.57
C ALA A 9 -11.34 23.88 3.59
N MET A 10 -11.13 22.85 4.40
CA MET A 10 -9.89 22.08 4.49
C MET A 10 -9.99 20.86 3.62
N ILE A 11 -9.30 20.87 2.47
CA ILE A 11 -9.30 19.77 1.51
C ILE A 11 -8.01 18.98 1.70
N CYS A 12 -8.06 17.96 2.56
CA CYS A 12 -6.89 17.20 2.99
C CYS A 12 -6.50 16.16 1.95
N CYS A 13 -5.23 16.06 1.56
CA CYS A 13 -4.73 15.11 0.57
C CYS A 13 -3.71 14.10 1.15
N GLU A 14 -3.48 14.10 2.46
CA GLU A 14 -2.56 13.20 3.12
C GLU A 14 -3.02 11.74 3.02
N LEU A 15 -2.05 10.82 2.95
CA LEU A 15 -2.28 9.38 2.89
C LEU A 15 -2.69 8.79 4.25
N ILE A 16 -3.64 9.45 4.90
CA ILE A 16 -4.18 9.09 6.22
C ILE A 16 -5.65 8.72 6.04
N GLU A 17 -6.09 7.67 6.74
CA GLU A 17 -7.50 7.29 6.75
C GLU A 17 -8.35 8.41 7.35
N ARG A 18 -9.41 8.82 6.62
CA ARG A 18 -10.29 9.93 7.00
C ARG A 18 -9.49 11.19 7.35
N ASN A 19 -8.60 11.58 6.45
CA ASN A 19 -7.62 12.64 6.62
C ASN A 19 -8.24 13.97 7.10
N GLY A 20 -9.35 14.42 6.53
CA GLY A 20 -10.07 15.61 6.98
C GLY A 20 -10.60 15.48 8.41
N SER A 21 -11.22 14.34 8.74
CA SER A 21 -11.71 14.06 10.09
C SER A 21 -10.58 14.01 11.12
N GLN A 22 -9.42 13.47 10.75
CA GLN A 22 -8.24 13.45 11.62
C GLN A 22 -7.67 14.87 11.83
N LEU A 23 -7.55 15.65 10.74
CA LEU A 23 -7.10 17.04 10.86
C LEU A 23 -8.02 17.84 11.78
N ARG A 24 -9.36 17.71 11.63
CA ARG A 24 -10.32 18.36 12.52
C ARG A 24 -10.09 18.02 14.00
N LYS A 25 -9.88 16.72 14.30
CA LYS A 25 -9.58 16.28 15.68
C LYS A 25 -8.31 16.92 16.22
N ILE A 26 -7.24 16.97 15.41
CA ILE A 26 -5.95 17.54 15.80
C ILE A 26 -6.08 19.06 16.05
N VAL A 27 -6.73 19.77 15.14
CA VAL A 27 -6.93 21.22 15.26
C VAL A 27 -7.69 21.57 16.53
N LEU A 28 -8.81 20.86 16.79
CA LEU A 28 -9.62 21.09 18.00
C LEU A 28 -8.88 20.68 19.27
N LYS A 29 -8.08 19.61 19.24
CA LYS A 29 -7.25 19.22 20.37
C LYS A 29 -6.23 20.30 20.71
N LEU A 30 -5.46 20.76 19.72
CA LEU A 30 -4.45 21.81 19.89
C LEU A 30 -5.09 23.14 20.35
N ALA A 31 -6.25 23.50 19.79
CA ALA A 31 -6.95 24.71 20.20
C ALA A 31 -7.32 24.70 21.71
N ARG A 32 -7.70 23.53 22.24
CA ARG A 32 -8.00 23.35 23.66
C ARG A 32 -6.73 23.32 24.51
N GLU A 33 -5.68 22.60 24.08
CA GLU A 33 -4.39 22.54 24.79
C GLU A 33 -3.70 23.91 24.88
N TRP A 34 -3.86 24.75 23.84
CA TRP A 34 -3.31 26.11 23.79
C TRP A 34 -4.25 27.14 24.43
N GLU A 35 -5.35 26.68 25.05
CA GLU A 35 -6.34 27.53 25.71
C GLU A 35 -6.87 28.68 24.82
N LEU A 36 -7.07 28.39 23.53
CA LEU A 36 -7.58 29.38 22.59
C LEU A 36 -9.02 29.75 22.96
N ARG A 37 -9.45 30.93 22.54
CA ARG A 37 -10.77 31.51 22.86
C ARG A 37 -11.89 30.56 22.40
N LYS A 38 -12.97 30.51 23.19
CA LYS A 38 -14.12 29.64 22.92
C LYS A 38 -14.81 29.95 21.60
N ASP A 39 -14.88 31.24 21.21
CA ASP A 39 -15.45 31.63 19.93
C ASP A 39 -14.64 31.09 18.73
N PHE A 40 -13.31 30.99 18.85
CA PHE A 40 -12.48 30.34 17.85
C PHE A 40 -12.80 28.83 17.72
N ILE A 41 -12.92 28.15 18.86
CA ILE A 41 -13.27 26.70 18.86
C ILE A 41 -14.66 26.50 18.23
N THR A 42 -15.63 27.33 18.61
CA THR A 42 -16.99 27.30 18.06
C THR A 42 -17.01 27.57 16.55
N TRP A 43 -16.19 28.51 16.08
CA TRP A 43 -16.03 28.80 14.65
C TRP A 43 -15.43 27.61 13.90
N VAL A 44 -14.39 26.95 14.44
CA VAL A 44 -13.81 25.73 13.83
C VAL A 44 -14.85 24.61 13.77
N GLU A 45 -15.65 24.43 14.82
CA GLU A 45 -16.64 23.36 14.92
C GLU A 45 -17.85 23.56 13.97
N ASN A 46 -18.31 24.80 13.80
CA ASN A 46 -19.59 25.09 13.15
C ASN A 46 -19.45 25.74 11.76
N SER A 47 -18.37 26.47 11.52
CA SER A 47 -18.19 27.23 10.27
C SER A 47 -17.12 26.63 9.35
N CYS A 48 -16.14 25.86 9.87
CA CYS A 48 -15.12 25.24 9.05
C CYS A 48 -15.54 23.85 8.57
N CYS A 49 -15.26 23.55 7.30
CA CYS A 49 -15.51 22.26 6.68
C CYS A 49 -14.18 21.49 6.53
N PHE A 50 -14.14 20.25 7.01
CA PHE A 50 -12.99 19.36 6.87
C PHE A 50 -13.42 18.15 6.03
N VAL A 51 -13.04 18.13 4.76
CA VAL A 51 -13.44 17.06 3.84
C VAL A 51 -12.41 15.94 3.81
N ASN A 52 -12.87 14.71 3.79
CA ASN A 52 -12.02 13.56 3.56
C ASN A 52 -11.76 13.42 2.06
N THR A 53 -10.56 13.06 1.67
CA THR A 53 -10.24 12.81 0.27
C THR A 53 -9.45 11.53 0.06
N LEU A 54 -9.59 10.97 -1.13
CA LEU A 54 -8.77 9.89 -1.66
C LEU A 54 -8.05 10.39 -2.89
N VAL A 55 -6.73 10.40 -2.87
CA VAL A 55 -5.91 10.68 -4.05
C VAL A 55 -5.33 9.40 -4.61
N ASP A 56 -5.35 9.25 -5.92
CA ASP A 56 -4.74 8.14 -6.64
C ASP A 56 -4.03 8.66 -7.90
N ARG A 57 -2.72 8.77 -7.78
CA ARG A 57 -1.77 9.09 -8.84
C ARG A 57 -0.40 8.56 -8.42
N ILE A 58 0.29 7.85 -9.29
CA ILE A 58 1.66 7.43 -9.04
C ILE A 58 2.58 8.62 -9.27
N VAL A 59 3.28 9.03 -8.23
CA VAL A 59 4.24 10.16 -8.21
C VAL A 59 5.54 9.62 -7.62
N PRO A 60 6.53 9.23 -8.46
CA PRO A 60 7.78 8.63 -7.97
C PRO A 60 8.75 9.65 -7.36
N GLY A 61 8.53 10.92 -7.57
CA GLY A 61 9.36 11.99 -7.04
C GLY A 61 10.29 12.62 -8.09
N TYR A 62 11.37 13.24 -7.63
CA TYR A 62 12.32 13.97 -8.46
C TYR A 62 12.99 13.06 -9.49
N PRO A 63 12.97 13.40 -10.80
CA PRO A 63 13.46 12.57 -11.90
C PRO A 63 14.99 12.67 -12.02
N ARG A 64 15.73 12.04 -11.12
CA ARG A 64 17.20 12.18 -10.98
C ARG A 64 17.98 11.87 -12.25
N ASP A 65 17.47 10.94 -13.08
CA ASP A 65 18.18 10.43 -14.25
C ASP A 65 18.13 11.41 -15.45
N ASN A 66 17.11 12.30 -15.51
CA ASN A 66 16.89 13.25 -16.61
C ASN A 66 16.48 14.66 -16.16
N ALA A 67 16.71 15.00 -14.91
CA ALA A 67 16.32 16.30 -14.35
C ALA A 67 17.00 17.49 -15.09
N ASP A 68 18.27 17.34 -15.48
CA ASP A 68 19.00 18.40 -16.17
C ASP A 68 18.42 18.67 -17.57
N GLU A 69 18.02 17.61 -18.30
CA GLU A 69 17.37 17.74 -19.62
C GLU A 69 16.02 18.45 -19.48
N LEU A 70 15.22 18.04 -18.51
CA LEU A 70 13.93 18.65 -18.24
C LEU A 70 14.06 20.12 -17.81
N CYS A 71 15.05 20.47 -16.98
CA CYS A 71 15.33 21.85 -16.61
C CYS A 71 15.77 22.70 -17.82
N GLN A 72 16.52 22.13 -18.75
CA GLN A 72 16.87 22.81 -20.01
C GLN A 72 15.64 23.09 -20.88
N GLU A 73 14.72 22.12 -21.01
CA GLU A 73 13.44 22.30 -21.73
C GLU A 73 12.56 23.35 -21.08
N LEU A 74 12.51 23.38 -19.76
CA LEU A 74 11.75 24.37 -18.98
C LEU A 74 12.38 25.77 -19.04
N GLY A 75 13.67 25.87 -19.31
CA GLY A 75 14.41 27.14 -19.34
C GLY A 75 14.80 27.69 -17.96
N TYR A 76 14.66 26.90 -16.91
CA TYR A 76 15.08 27.22 -15.53
C TYR A 76 15.43 25.95 -14.76
N ASN A 77 16.22 26.12 -13.68
CA ASN A 77 16.57 25.01 -12.79
C ASN A 77 15.53 24.87 -11.69
N ASP A 78 14.81 23.76 -11.67
CA ASP A 78 13.80 23.42 -10.67
C ASP A 78 14.27 22.25 -9.81
N GLN A 79 14.62 22.52 -8.56
CA GLN A 79 15.04 21.52 -7.60
C GLN A 79 13.86 20.75 -6.96
N LEU A 80 12.63 21.20 -7.19
CA LEU A 80 11.40 20.58 -6.73
C LEU A 80 10.62 19.92 -7.87
N LEU A 81 11.28 19.75 -9.03
CA LEU A 81 10.69 19.06 -10.18
C LEU A 81 10.20 17.68 -9.75
N ASP A 82 8.99 17.35 -10.15
CA ASP A 82 8.37 16.06 -9.85
C ASP A 82 7.73 15.47 -11.11
N THR A 83 7.74 14.16 -11.20
CA THR A 83 7.12 13.43 -12.30
C THR A 83 5.92 12.64 -11.80
N CYS A 84 4.95 12.43 -12.68
CA CYS A 84 3.78 11.65 -12.35
C CYS A 84 3.20 10.95 -13.59
N GLU A 85 2.38 9.94 -13.37
CA GLU A 85 1.61 9.32 -14.43
C GLU A 85 0.49 10.25 -14.96
N LEU A 86 -0.03 9.95 -16.15
CA LEU A 86 -1.18 10.66 -16.71
C LEU A 86 -2.47 10.39 -15.94
N PHE A 87 -2.63 9.17 -15.43
CA PHE A 87 -3.79 8.80 -14.63
C PHE A 87 -3.84 9.67 -13.37
N HIS A 88 -5.04 10.10 -13.02
CA HIS A 88 -5.33 10.73 -11.75
C HIS A 88 -6.77 10.39 -11.34
N LEU A 89 -6.99 10.27 -10.04
CA LEU A 89 -8.31 10.18 -9.43
C LEU A 89 -8.27 10.94 -8.11
N TRP A 90 -9.19 11.87 -7.96
CA TRP A 90 -9.39 12.58 -6.71
C TRP A 90 -10.86 12.45 -6.28
N VAL A 91 -11.10 11.68 -5.23
CA VAL A 91 -12.43 11.53 -4.63
C VAL A 91 -12.51 12.42 -3.40
N ILE A 92 -13.54 13.23 -3.33
CA ILE A 92 -13.77 14.20 -2.27
C ILE A 92 -15.11 13.87 -1.61
N GLU A 93 -15.07 13.49 -0.32
CA GLU A 93 -16.24 13.27 0.51
C GLU A 93 -16.61 14.60 1.17
N GLY A 94 -17.58 15.30 0.62
CA GLY A 94 -17.93 16.63 1.09
C GLY A 94 -19.31 17.12 0.60
N PRO A 95 -19.75 18.27 1.11
CA PRO A 95 -21.08 18.81 0.82
C PRO A 95 -21.20 19.25 -0.65
N LYS A 96 -22.41 19.16 -1.19
CA LYS A 96 -22.72 19.52 -2.59
C LYS A 96 -22.46 20.99 -2.90
N GLU A 97 -22.65 21.87 -1.93
CA GLU A 97 -22.38 23.30 -2.04
C GLU A 97 -20.90 23.56 -2.35
N LEU A 98 -19.99 22.81 -1.71
CA LEU A 98 -18.55 22.91 -1.98
C LEU A 98 -18.19 22.37 -3.37
N ALA A 99 -18.91 21.35 -3.86
CA ALA A 99 -18.72 20.82 -5.22
C ALA A 99 -19.17 21.82 -6.29
N GLU A 100 -20.13 22.69 -6.01
CA GLU A 100 -20.55 23.76 -6.89
C GLU A 100 -19.57 24.93 -6.90
N GLU A 101 -18.98 25.24 -5.73
CA GLU A 101 -17.94 26.27 -5.58
C GLU A 101 -16.62 25.85 -6.23
N LEU A 102 -16.28 24.55 -6.17
CA LEU A 102 -15.08 23.95 -6.73
C LEU A 102 -15.42 22.90 -7.80
N PRO A 103 -15.88 23.30 -8.98
CA PRO A 103 -16.47 22.40 -9.97
C PRO A 103 -15.41 21.66 -10.82
N PHE A 104 -14.37 21.10 -10.22
CA PHE A 104 -13.28 20.40 -10.92
C PHE A 104 -13.78 19.22 -11.78
N HIS A 105 -14.84 18.54 -11.34
CA HIS A 105 -15.49 17.46 -12.09
C HIS A 105 -16.08 17.92 -13.44
N LYS A 106 -16.39 19.23 -13.59
CA LYS A 106 -16.93 19.80 -14.85
C LYS A 106 -15.84 20.12 -15.87
N LEU A 107 -14.56 20.02 -15.49
CA LEU A 107 -13.41 20.34 -16.34
C LEU A 107 -12.85 19.12 -17.09
N GLY A 108 -13.54 17.99 -17.08
CA GLY A 108 -13.03 16.74 -17.67
C GLY A 108 -11.92 16.05 -16.85
N LEU A 109 -11.67 16.54 -15.64
CA LEU A 109 -10.74 15.91 -14.70
C LEU A 109 -11.43 14.74 -13.99
N ASN A 110 -10.67 13.71 -13.67
CA ASN A 110 -11.18 12.56 -12.90
C ASN A 110 -11.28 12.91 -11.41
N VAL A 111 -12.17 13.86 -11.11
CA VAL A 111 -12.52 14.32 -9.77
C VAL A 111 -13.94 13.92 -9.45
N ILE A 112 -14.15 13.23 -8.36
CA ILE A 112 -15.44 12.70 -7.93
C ILE A 112 -15.81 13.34 -6.58
N TRP A 113 -16.99 13.99 -6.56
CA TRP A 113 -17.62 14.40 -5.30
C TRP A 113 -18.62 13.34 -4.88
N THR A 114 -18.62 12.98 -3.60
CA THR A 114 -19.47 11.91 -3.05
C THR A 114 -19.82 12.19 -1.59
N ASP A 115 -20.92 11.59 -1.14
CA ASP A 115 -21.31 11.58 0.28
C ASP A 115 -20.62 10.41 1.04
N ASP A 116 -20.10 9.40 0.32
CA ASP A 116 -19.38 8.26 0.88
C ASP A 116 -18.19 7.87 -0.02
N MET A 117 -16.99 8.07 0.49
CA MET A 117 -15.74 7.72 -0.19
C MET A 117 -15.35 6.24 -0.01
N THR A 118 -15.98 5.53 0.91
CA THR A 118 -15.61 4.17 1.31
C THR A 118 -15.48 3.20 0.14
N PRO A 119 -16.41 3.13 -0.83
CA PRO A 119 -16.31 2.21 -1.97
C PRO A 119 -15.07 2.47 -2.84
N TYR A 120 -14.77 3.73 -3.11
CA TYR A 120 -13.61 4.14 -3.91
C TYR A 120 -12.30 3.80 -3.20
N ARG A 121 -12.25 4.06 -1.88
CA ARG A 121 -11.10 3.74 -1.04
C ARG A 121 -10.87 2.24 -0.96
N THR A 122 -11.90 1.46 -0.69
CA THR A 122 -11.82 0.00 -0.62
C THR A 122 -11.30 -0.56 -1.94
N ARG A 123 -11.87 -0.15 -3.06
CA ARG A 123 -11.44 -0.54 -4.40
C ARG A 123 -9.96 -0.24 -4.63
N LYS A 124 -9.53 1.01 -4.41
CA LYS A 124 -8.15 1.44 -4.61
C LYS A 124 -7.17 0.71 -3.70
N VAL A 125 -7.49 0.62 -2.41
CA VAL A 125 -6.60 -0.02 -1.41
C VAL A 125 -6.46 -1.51 -1.66
N ARG A 126 -7.56 -2.21 -1.96
CA ARG A 126 -7.56 -3.65 -2.20
C ARG A 126 -6.88 -3.99 -3.54
N MET A 127 -7.23 -3.30 -4.60
CA MET A 127 -6.77 -3.64 -5.96
C MET A 127 -5.36 -3.07 -6.23
N LEU A 128 -5.19 -1.74 -6.28
CA LEU A 128 -3.90 -1.15 -6.64
C LEU A 128 -2.84 -1.37 -5.56
N ASN A 129 -3.16 -0.98 -4.33
CA ASN A 129 -2.19 -1.08 -3.25
C ASN A 129 -1.99 -2.55 -2.82
N GLY A 130 -3.04 -3.38 -2.87
CA GLY A 130 -2.98 -4.81 -2.60
C GLY A 130 -2.13 -5.55 -3.61
N ALA A 131 -2.32 -5.32 -4.92
CA ALA A 131 -1.50 -5.91 -5.97
C ALA A 131 -0.01 -5.55 -5.81
N HIS A 132 0.32 -4.28 -5.55
CA HIS A 132 1.70 -3.89 -5.23
C HIS A 132 2.23 -4.66 -4.02
N THR A 133 1.52 -4.59 -2.89
CA THR A 133 2.01 -5.17 -1.62
C THR A 133 2.19 -6.68 -1.70
N SER A 134 1.34 -7.38 -2.45
CA SER A 134 1.42 -8.84 -2.58
C SER A 134 2.45 -9.33 -3.60
N SER A 135 2.91 -8.48 -4.53
CA SER A 135 3.83 -8.90 -5.59
C SER A 135 5.27 -8.42 -5.40
N VAL A 136 5.48 -7.19 -4.90
CA VAL A 136 6.80 -6.54 -4.97
C VAL A 136 7.91 -7.23 -4.18
N LEU A 137 7.61 -7.80 -3.01
CA LEU A 137 8.66 -8.44 -2.19
C LEU A 137 9.16 -9.73 -2.82
N GLY A 138 8.24 -10.55 -3.37
CA GLY A 138 8.58 -11.73 -4.12
C GLY A 138 9.37 -11.38 -5.39
N ALA A 139 8.93 -10.40 -6.16
CA ALA A 139 9.62 -9.94 -7.36
C ALA A 139 11.03 -9.43 -7.03
N TYR A 140 11.17 -8.63 -5.97
CA TYR A 140 12.47 -8.16 -5.52
C TYR A 140 13.41 -9.30 -5.17
N LEU A 141 12.97 -10.27 -4.37
CA LEU A 141 13.77 -11.45 -4.02
C LEU A 141 14.12 -12.31 -5.24
N ALA A 142 13.33 -12.27 -6.31
CA ALA A 142 13.60 -12.93 -7.58
C ALA A 142 14.63 -12.19 -8.47
N GLY A 143 15.13 -11.03 -8.06
CA GLY A 143 16.15 -10.27 -8.78
C GLY A 143 15.61 -9.11 -9.62
N ILE A 144 14.35 -8.74 -9.48
CA ILE A 144 13.70 -7.63 -10.17
C ILE A 144 13.77 -6.36 -9.30
N ASP A 145 14.04 -5.20 -9.88
CA ASP A 145 14.24 -3.97 -9.13
C ASP A 145 13.09 -2.97 -9.27
N THR A 146 12.37 -2.97 -10.39
CA THR A 146 11.29 -2.00 -10.65
C THR A 146 9.96 -2.66 -11.02
N VAL A 147 8.86 -1.92 -10.87
CA VAL A 147 7.52 -2.37 -11.29
C VAL A 147 7.46 -2.61 -12.79
N GLY A 148 8.10 -1.75 -13.59
CA GLY A 148 8.17 -1.92 -15.05
C GLY A 148 8.89 -3.22 -15.44
N GLU A 149 10.04 -3.53 -14.83
CA GLU A 149 10.74 -4.81 -15.03
C GLU A 149 9.87 -6.00 -14.59
N MET A 150 9.15 -5.89 -13.47
CA MET A 150 8.22 -6.92 -13.00
C MET A 150 7.11 -7.20 -14.01
N MET A 151 6.56 -6.17 -14.65
CA MET A 151 5.51 -6.33 -15.66
C MET A 151 6.04 -6.72 -17.04
N ASN A 152 7.34 -6.56 -17.30
CA ASN A 152 8.00 -7.05 -18.51
C ASN A 152 8.53 -8.49 -18.37
N ASP A 153 8.53 -9.06 -17.18
CA ASP A 153 8.82 -10.47 -16.92
C ASP A 153 7.52 -11.29 -17.04
N ASP A 154 7.43 -12.17 -18.03
CA ASP A 154 6.21 -12.94 -18.33
C ASP A 154 5.66 -13.71 -17.13
N LEU A 155 6.54 -14.23 -16.26
CA LEU A 155 6.13 -14.97 -15.07
C LEU A 155 5.47 -14.04 -14.05
N PHE A 156 6.12 -12.93 -13.74
CA PHE A 156 5.63 -12.01 -12.74
C PHE A 156 4.45 -11.17 -13.24
N ALA A 157 4.40 -10.82 -14.53
CA ALA A 157 3.22 -10.18 -15.13
C ALA A 157 1.97 -11.07 -14.95
N LYS A 158 2.08 -12.36 -15.30
CA LYS A 158 1.01 -13.33 -15.11
C LYS A 158 0.64 -13.52 -13.63
N PHE A 159 1.63 -13.51 -12.74
CA PHE A 159 1.42 -13.60 -11.30
C PHE A 159 0.61 -12.40 -10.77
N VAL A 160 0.99 -11.17 -11.15
CA VAL A 160 0.26 -9.94 -10.78
C VAL A 160 -1.15 -9.93 -11.34
N GLU A 161 -1.32 -10.33 -12.60
CA GLU A 161 -2.62 -10.42 -13.26
C GLU A 161 -3.55 -11.39 -12.52
N LYS A 162 -3.08 -12.59 -12.18
CA LYS A 162 -3.86 -13.57 -11.42
C LYS A 162 -4.19 -13.11 -10.00
N ILE A 163 -3.24 -12.49 -9.28
CA ILE A 163 -3.52 -11.86 -7.98
C ILE A 163 -4.71 -10.90 -8.11
N LEU A 164 -4.63 -10.01 -9.09
CA LEU A 164 -5.59 -8.93 -9.25
C LEU A 164 -6.95 -9.43 -9.75
N LEU A 165 -6.97 -10.26 -10.79
CA LEU A 165 -8.20 -10.67 -11.47
C LEU A 165 -8.87 -11.89 -10.83
N ASP A 166 -8.08 -12.86 -10.32
CA ASP A 166 -8.62 -14.12 -9.82
C ASP A 166 -8.85 -14.11 -8.30
N GLU A 167 -7.99 -13.42 -7.54
CA GLU A 167 -8.05 -13.45 -6.07
C GLU A 167 -8.61 -12.17 -5.44
N ILE A 168 -8.31 -10.98 -5.97
CA ILE A 168 -8.76 -9.71 -5.38
C ILE A 168 -10.09 -9.25 -5.98
N LEU A 169 -10.16 -9.09 -7.30
CA LEU A 169 -11.32 -8.52 -8.00
C LEU A 169 -12.66 -9.17 -7.60
N PRO A 170 -12.78 -10.50 -7.50
CA PRO A 170 -14.06 -11.12 -7.17
C PRO A 170 -14.58 -10.80 -5.76
N GLN A 171 -13.71 -10.29 -4.89
CA GLN A 171 -14.01 -9.99 -3.48
C GLN A 171 -14.20 -8.48 -3.21
N VAL A 172 -14.01 -7.63 -4.23
CA VAL A 172 -14.16 -6.17 -4.06
C VAL A 172 -15.62 -5.79 -4.17
N PRO A 173 -16.20 -5.12 -3.15
CA PRO A 173 -17.59 -4.67 -3.21
C PRO A 173 -17.86 -3.70 -4.37
N GLY A 174 -19.08 -3.70 -4.89
CA GLY A 174 -19.53 -2.80 -5.93
C GLY A 174 -19.84 -3.51 -7.26
N GLU A 175 -19.99 -2.72 -8.31
CA GLU A 175 -20.33 -3.23 -9.63
C GLU A 175 -19.11 -3.89 -10.28
N TYR A 176 -19.24 -5.19 -10.64
CA TYR A 176 -18.12 -6.02 -11.12
C TYR A 176 -17.44 -5.46 -12.37
N GLN A 177 -18.22 -4.96 -13.34
CA GLN A 177 -17.64 -4.46 -14.60
C GLN A 177 -16.81 -3.21 -14.37
N SER A 178 -17.26 -2.27 -13.54
CA SER A 178 -16.52 -1.07 -13.14
C SER A 178 -15.23 -1.44 -12.37
N ASN A 179 -15.30 -2.43 -11.47
CA ASN A 179 -14.14 -2.93 -10.76
C ASN A 179 -13.14 -3.60 -11.70
N LYS A 180 -13.62 -4.37 -12.71
CA LYS A 180 -12.78 -5.00 -13.72
C LYS A 180 -12.06 -3.97 -14.60
N GLU A 181 -12.75 -2.94 -15.05
CA GLU A 181 -12.14 -1.83 -15.80
C GLU A 181 -11.05 -1.14 -14.98
N PHE A 182 -11.30 -0.91 -13.70
CA PHE A 182 -10.29 -0.37 -12.79
C PHE A 182 -9.10 -1.31 -12.62
N ALA A 183 -9.33 -2.64 -12.49
CA ALA A 183 -8.25 -3.64 -12.43
C ALA A 183 -7.38 -3.62 -13.68
N LEU A 184 -7.98 -3.57 -14.86
CA LEU A 184 -7.25 -3.51 -16.13
C LEU A 184 -6.43 -2.22 -16.22
N SER A 185 -7.00 -1.08 -15.80
CA SER A 185 -6.25 0.19 -15.75
C SER A 185 -5.03 0.12 -14.82
N ILE A 186 -5.10 -0.64 -13.71
CA ILE A 186 -3.96 -0.86 -12.83
C ILE A 186 -2.84 -1.61 -13.56
N LEU A 187 -3.17 -2.67 -14.29
CA LEU A 187 -2.17 -3.43 -15.06
C LEU A 187 -1.47 -2.54 -16.10
N ASP A 188 -2.23 -1.66 -16.77
CA ASP A 188 -1.67 -0.70 -17.73
C ASP A 188 -0.77 0.33 -17.04
N ARG A 189 -1.18 0.84 -15.89
CA ARG A 189 -0.38 1.79 -15.08
C ARG A 189 0.93 1.16 -14.59
N PHE A 190 0.92 -0.13 -14.24
CA PHE A 190 2.13 -0.85 -13.82
C PHE A 190 3.10 -1.08 -15.00
N ARG A 191 2.58 -1.17 -16.23
CA ARG A 191 3.38 -1.28 -17.47
C ARG A 191 3.91 0.06 -17.99
N ASN A 192 3.61 1.17 -17.32
CA ASN A 192 4.00 2.50 -17.78
C ASN A 192 5.55 2.61 -17.87
N PRO A 193 6.13 2.75 -19.07
CA PRO A 193 7.58 2.75 -19.25
C PRO A 193 8.26 4.06 -18.81
N PHE A 194 7.47 5.11 -18.60
CA PHE A 194 7.99 6.43 -18.23
C PHE A 194 8.18 6.58 -16.72
N ILE A 195 7.78 5.58 -15.92
CA ILE A 195 7.86 5.64 -14.47
C ILE A 195 8.81 4.56 -13.95
N ARG A 196 9.95 4.97 -13.42
CA ARG A 196 10.86 4.09 -12.70
C ARG A 196 10.41 3.96 -11.24
N HIS A 197 9.51 3.02 -10.96
CA HIS A 197 9.00 2.78 -9.61
C HIS A 197 9.76 1.63 -8.95
N GLU A 198 10.69 1.96 -8.07
CA GLU A 198 11.56 1.01 -7.37
C GLU A 198 10.76 0.12 -6.41
N LEU A 199 10.95 -1.20 -6.47
CA LEU A 199 10.27 -2.15 -5.59
C LEU A 199 10.64 -1.93 -4.11
N LEU A 200 11.90 -1.55 -3.83
CA LEU A 200 12.33 -1.22 -2.47
C LEU A 200 11.64 0.03 -1.91
N SER A 201 11.28 1.01 -2.72
CA SER A 201 10.51 2.16 -2.23
C SER A 201 9.08 1.77 -1.81
N ILE A 202 8.51 0.76 -2.49
CA ILE A 202 7.21 0.20 -2.15
C ILE A 202 7.30 -0.68 -0.90
N SER A 203 8.45 -1.31 -0.64
CA SER A 203 8.65 -2.24 0.48
C SER A 203 8.67 -1.60 1.87
N LEU A 204 8.76 -0.26 1.96
CA LEU A 204 8.74 0.45 3.24
C LEU A 204 7.48 0.14 4.04
N ASN A 205 7.61 -0.19 5.33
CA ASN A 205 6.51 -0.50 6.24
C ASN A 205 5.61 -1.64 5.69
N SER A 206 6.22 -2.72 5.21
CA SER A 206 5.48 -3.80 4.53
C SER A 206 4.56 -4.56 5.47
N VAL A 207 4.86 -4.69 6.75
CA VAL A 207 4.00 -5.37 7.73
C VAL A 207 2.64 -4.67 7.83
N SER A 208 2.64 -3.39 8.14
CA SER A 208 1.40 -2.60 8.28
C SER A 208 0.64 -2.50 6.96
N LYS A 209 1.33 -2.38 5.83
CA LYS A 209 0.73 -2.39 4.50
C LYS A 209 0.07 -3.72 4.18
N TRP A 210 0.72 -4.83 4.46
CA TRP A 210 0.17 -6.16 4.20
C TRP A 210 -1.12 -6.38 5.01
N LYS A 211 -1.07 -6.06 6.31
CA LYS A 211 -2.23 -6.11 7.20
C LYS A 211 -3.46 -5.36 6.64
N VAL A 212 -3.26 -4.13 6.16
CA VAL A 212 -4.38 -3.26 5.75
C VAL A 212 -4.82 -3.51 4.31
N ARG A 213 -3.92 -3.95 3.42
CA ARG A 213 -4.16 -4.02 1.97
C ARG A 213 -4.44 -5.43 1.47
N VAL A 214 -3.85 -6.46 2.11
CA VAL A 214 -3.89 -7.84 1.63
C VAL A 214 -4.77 -8.74 2.51
N LEU A 215 -4.58 -8.69 3.82
CA LEU A 215 -5.33 -9.54 4.76
C LEU A 215 -6.85 -9.48 4.59
N PRO A 216 -7.49 -8.32 4.39
CA PRO A 216 -8.94 -8.29 4.14
C PRO A 216 -9.36 -9.08 2.90
N SER A 217 -8.54 -9.09 1.82
CA SER A 217 -8.83 -9.88 0.61
C SER A 217 -8.71 -11.39 0.87
N ILE A 218 -7.73 -11.81 1.67
CA ILE A 218 -7.59 -13.21 2.08
C ILE A 218 -8.82 -13.65 2.88
N LYS A 219 -9.29 -12.85 3.83
CA LYS A 219 -10.44 -13.19 4.67
C LYS A 219 -11.73 -13.29 3.87
N ASP A 220 -11.97 -12.35 2.96
CA ASP A 220 -13.15 -12.35 2.12
C ASP A 220 -13.12 -13.55 1.12
N TYR A 221 -11.94 -13.84 0.56
CA TYR A 221 -11.76 -14.99 -0.32
C TYR A 221 -12.01 -16.31 0.43
N LEU A 222 -11.44 -16.44 1.64
CA LEU A 222 -11.65 -17.62 2.50
C LEU A 222 -13.13 -17.79 2.85
N ALA A 223 -13.83 -16.71 3.19
CA ALA A 223 -15.25 -16.75 3.47
C ALA A 223 -16.10 -17.14 2.25
N ALA A 224 -15.70 -16.72 1.05
CA ALA A 224 -16.45 -16.98 -0.19
C ALA A 224 -16.14 -18.35 -0.83
N LYS A 225 -14.92 -18.87 -0.63
CA LYS A 225 -14.42 -20.07 -1.33
C LYS A 225 -14.09 -21.24 -0.40
N GLU A 226 -14.18 -21.06 0.91
CA GLU A 226 -13.77 -22.05 1.94
C GLU A 226 -12.32 -22.54 1.75
N ALA A 227 -11.49 -21.73 1.08
CA ALA A 227 -10.10 -22.03 0.76
C ALA A 227 -9.27 -20.74 0.81
N LEU A 228 -7.99 -20.86 1.13
CA LEU A 228 -7.07 -19.72 1.09
C LEU A 228 -6.67 -19.36 -0.36
N PRO A 229 -6.58 -18.05 -0.69
CA PRO A 229 -6.08 -17.62 -1.99
C PRO A 229 -4.58 -17.91 -2.08
N PRO A 230 -4.15 -18.75 -3.06
CA PRO A 230 -2.78 -19.28 -3.06
C PRO A 230 -1.70 -18.21 -3.28
N MET A 231 -1.96 -17.19 -4.09
CA MET A 231 -0.97 -16.15 -4.40
C MET A 231 -0.93 -15.05 -3.33
N LEU A 232 -2.08 -14.63 -2.79
CA LEU A 232 -2.10 -13.68 -1.68
C LEU A 232 -1.49 -14.32 -0.41
N THR A 233 -1.73 -15.61 -0.16
CA THR A 233 -1.09 -16.32 0.95
C THR A 233 0.43 -16.48 0.74
N TYR A 234 0.87 -16.77 -0.50
CA TYR A 234 2.30 -16.74 -0.85
C TYR A 234 2.94 -15.38 -0.54
N SER A 235 2.23 -14.27 -0.73
CA SER A 235 2.78 -12.94 -0.46
C SER A 235 3.23 -12.76 0.99
N LEU A 236 2.57 -13.43 1.94
CA LEU A 236 3.00 -13.44 3.34
C LEU A 236 4.29 -14.26 3.54
N ALA A 237 4.42 -15.39 2.87
CA ALA A 237 5.67 -16.14 2.88
C ALA A 237 6.83 -15.35 2.27
N ALA A 238 6.56 -14.62 1.18
CA ALA A 238 7.54 -13.72 0.56
C ALA A 238 7.92 -12.55 1.48
N LEU A 239 6.96 -11.99 2.23
CA LEU A 239 7.23 -10.98 3.26
C LEU A 239 8.13 -11.57 4.34
N ILE A 240 7.82 -12.73 4.90
CA ILE A 240 8.64 -13.38 5.93
C ILE A 240 10.07 -13.62 5.40
N ALA A 241 10.21 -14.11 4.16
CA ALA A 241 11.51 -14.31 3.53
C ALA A 241 12.27 -12.99 3.30
N PHE A 242 11.58 -11.92 2.90
CA PHE A 242 12.20 -10.59 2.72
C PHE A 242 12.77 -10.03 4.03
N TYR A 243 12.10 -10.30 5.16
CA TYR A 243 12.57 -9.89 6.51
C TYR A 243 13.62 -10.85 7.10
N HIS A 244 14.14 -11.80 6.31
CA HIS A 244 15.29 -12.60 6.70
C HIS A 244 16.57 -11.75 6.61
N GLY A 245 16.94 -11.12 7.71
CA GLY A 245 18.07 -10.21 7.77
C GLY A 245 18.78 -10.23 9.12
N VAL A 246 19.90 -9.54 9.16
CA VAL A 246 20.71 -9.33 10.36
C VAL A 246 20.59 -7.86 10.75
N GLY A 247 20.33 -7.59 12.03
CA GLY A 247 20.27 -6.24 12.57
C GLY A 247 21.60 -5.52 12.44
N SER A 248 21.54 -4.21 12.28
CA SER A 248 22.65 -3.30 12.41
C SER A 248 22.45 -2.43 13.66
N ASN A 249 23.46 -1.66 14.06
CA ASN A 249 23.33 -0.70 15.18
C ASN A 249 22.39 0.50 14.82
N GLU A 250 21.81 0.49 13.63
CA GLU A 250 20.85 1.48 13.14
C GLU A 250 19.42 0.86 13.11
N PRO A 251 18.35 1.66 13.05
CA PRO A 251 16.98 1.16 13.00
C PRO A 251 16.64 0.59 11.61
N GLU A 252 17.45 -0.37 11.13
CA GLU A 252 17.26 -1.11 9.90
C GLU A 252 17.73 -2.56 10.06
N LEU A 253 17.07 -3.45 9.33
CA LEU A 253 17.46 -4.84 9.18
C LEU A 253 18.09 -5.01 7.79
N ARG A 254 19.21 -5.75 7.68
CA ARG A 254 19.88 -5.98 6.40
C ARG A 254 19.63 -7.40 5.89
N GLY A 255 18.86 -7.49 4.82
CA GLY A 255 18.68 -8.72 4.06
C GLY A 255 19.78 -8.92 3.02
N THR A 256 19.80 -10.10 2.41
CA THR A 256 20.74 -10.44 1.32
C THR A 256 19.99 -11.00 0.12
N ARG A 257 20.28 -10.44 -1.08
CA ARG A 257 19.76 -10.91 -2.35
C ARG A 257 20.92 -11.09 -3.34
N ASN A 258 21.11 -12.30 -3.85
CA ASN A 258 22.20 -12.59 -4.81
C ASN A 258 23.58 -12.13 -4.31
N GLY A 259 23.89 -12.30 -3.01
CA GLY A 259 25.14 -11.87 -2.40
C GLY A 259 25.27 -10.36 -2.15
N LYS A 260 24.27 -9.55 -2.49
CA LYS A 260 24.23 -8.11 -2.22
C LYS A 260 23.29 -7.83 -1.05
N SER A 261 23.73 -6.95 -0.15
CA SER A 261 22.90 -6.49 0.96
C SER A 261 21.84 -5.49 0.50
N TYR A 262 20.66 -5.55 1.11
CA TYR A 262 19.61 -4.54 0.95
C TYR A 262 19.06 -4.12 2.33
N SER A 263 18.57 -2.89 2.42
CA SER A 263 17.99 -2.33 3.63
C SER A 263 16.50 -2.67 3.73
N ILE A 264 16.09 -3.17 4.90
CA ILE A 264 14.68 -3.41 5.25
C ILE A 264 14.28 -2.33 6.24
N LYS A 265 13.27 -1.53 5.89
CA LYS A 265 12.81 -0.40 6.70
C LYS A 265 11.36 -0.59 7.10
N ASP A 266 11.13 -0.70 8.40
CA ASP A 266 9.82 -0.79 9.04
C ASP A 266 9.90 -0.21 10.46
N GLY A 267 8.84 -0.34 11.27
CA GLY A 267 8.89 -0.01 12.68
C GLY A 267 9.99 -0.78 13.43
N ILE A 268 10.60 -0.16 14.42
CA ILE A 268 11.69 -0.76 15.18
C ILE A 268 11.24 -2.08 15.83
N ASP A 269 10.02 -2.13 16.36
CA ASP A 269 9.47 -3.31 17.01
C ASP A 269 9.30 -4.48 16.02
N GLU A 270 8.84 -4.18 14.80
CA GLU A 270 8.73 -5.14 13.71
C GLU A 270 10.10 -5.70 13.33
N LEU A 271 11.09 -4.83 13.11
CA LEU A 271 12.44 -5.24 12.70
C LEU A 271 13.10 -6.13 13.76
N VAL A 272 13.06 -5.73 15.03
CA VAL A 272 13.60 -6.49 16.16
C VAL A 272 12.87 -7.84 16.33
N PHE A 273 11.55 -7.85 16.11
CA PHE A 273 10.77 -9.08 16.18
C PHE A 273 11.21 -10.08 15.11
N PHE A 274 11.27 -9.67 13.83
CA PHE A 274 11.69 -10.56 12.74
C PHE A 274 13.11 -11.05 12.90
N GLU A 275 14.07 -10.20 13.31
CA GLU A 275 15.45 -10.60 13.59
C GLU A 275 15.50 -11.72 14.62
N LYS A 276 14.82 -11.54 15.77
CA LYS A 276 14.76 -12.55 16.83
C LYS A 276 14.14 -13.86 16.36
N ARG A 277 13.11 -13.82 15.50
CA ARG A 277 12.46 -15.04 14.99
C ARG A 277 13.36 -15.78 14.02
N TRP A 278 14.02 -15.10 13.10
CA TRP A 278 15.00 -15.71 12.21
C TRP A 278 16.22 -16.26 12.96
N HIS A 279 16.72 -15.53 13.95
CA HIS A 279 17.80 -16.03 14.81
C HIS A 279 17.41 -17.34 15.53
N ALA A 280 16.20 -17.40 16.08
CA ALA A 280 15.70 -18.62 16.71
C ALA A 280 15.60 -19.79 15.71
N PHE A 281 15.13 -19.52 14.48
CA PHE A 281 15.06 -20.51 13.41
C PHE A 281 16.45 -21.08 13.05
N HIS A 282 17.49 -20.28 13.01
CA HIS A 282 18.85 -20.75 12.75
C HIS A 282 19.39 -21.72 13.81
N HIS A 283 18.81 -21.71 15.01
CA HIS A 283 19.16 -22.66 16.07
C HIS A 283 18.32 -23.94 16.08
N ASN A 284 17.02 -23.84 15.82
CA ASN A 284 16.09 -24.98 15.93
C ASN A 284 15.71 -25.62 14.61
N HIS A 285 15.92 -24.92 13.48
CA HIS A 285 15.60 -25.34 12.12
C HIS A 285 14.12 -25.74 11.92
N ASP A 286 13.22 -25.26 12.78
CA ASP A 286 11.78 -25.55 12.69
C ASP A 286 11.05 -24.39 12.03
N LEU A 287 10.79 -24.53 10.73
CA LEU A 287 10.11 -23.53 9.90
C LEU A 287 8.64 -23.34 10.31
N ARG A 288 7.98 -24.41 10.79
CA ARG A 288 6.61 -24.32 11.25
C ARG A 288 6.47 -23.49 12.53
N VAL A 289 7.44 -23.64 13.45
CA VAL A 289 7.53 -22.82 14.67
C VAL A 289 7.81 -21.37 14.31
N LEU A 290 8.72 -21.09 13.37
CA LEU A 290 8.98 -19.73 12.90
C LEU A 290 7.68 -19.08 12.38
N VAL A 291 7.03 -19.72 11.42
CA VAL A 291 5.80 -19.21 10.79
C VAL A 291 4.69 -19.07 11.82
N GLY A 292 4.41 -20.12 12.62
CA GLY A 292 3.37 -20.07 13.64
C GLY A 292 3.55 -18.93 14.64
N THR A 293 4.79 -18.68 15.09
CA THR A 293 5.08 -17.58 16.02
C THR A 293 4.90 -16.20 15.36
N ILE A 294 5.24 -16.05 14.08
CA ILE A 294 5.03 -14.79 13.35
C ILE A 294 3.53 -14.56 13.14
N LEU A 295 2.78 -15.58 12.74
CA LEU A 295 1.35 -15.47 12.46
C LEU A 295 0.50 -15.22 13.72
N ALA A 296 0.91 -15.77 14.87
CA ALA A 296 0.23 -15.56 16.16
C ALA A 296 0.45 -14.15 16.75
N ASN A 297 1.31 -13.33 16.16
CA ASN A 297 1.62 -12.02 16.72
C ASN A 297 0.53 -10.99 16.40
N GLU A 298 -0.43 -10.82 17.30
CA GLU A 298 -1.52 -9.84 17.16
C GLU A 298 -1.05 -8.39 17.06
N ALA A 299 0.11 -8.03 17.62
CA ALA A 299 0.63 -6.67 17.50
C ALA A 299 0.98 -6.34 16.04
N LEU A 300 1.51 -7.30 15.27
CA LEU A 300 1.79 -7.12 13.84
C LEU A 300 0.49 -7.08 13.02
N TRP A 301 -0.38 -8.07 13.21
CA TRP A 301 -1.49 -8.33 12.30
C TRP A 301 -2.84 -7.76 12.77
N GLY A 302 -2.96 -7.41 14.06
CA GLY A 302 -4.20 -6.97 14.70
C GLY A 302 -5.11 -8.11 15.12
N GLU A 303 -4.72 -9.34 14.82
CA GLU A 303 -5.42 -10.60 15.15
C GLU A 303 -4.44 -11.76 15.06
N ASP A 304 -4.79 -12.91 15.65
CA ASP A 304 -4.03 -14.16 15.53
C ASP A 304 -4.35 -14.84 14.19
N LEU A 305 -3.43 -14.77 13.22
CA LEU A 305 -3.60 -15.37 11.90
C LEU A 305 -3.51 -16.92 11.90
N THR A 306 -3.06 -17.54 12.99
CA THR A 306 -3.06 -19.01 13.11
C THR A 306 -4.47 -19.57 13.20
N LEU A 307 -5.44 -18.75 13.55
CA LEU A 307 -6.86 -19.10 13.62
C LEU A 307 -7.52 -19.20 12.24
N LEU A 308 -6.87 -18.69 11.19
CA LEU A 308 -7.37 -18.86 9.81
C LEU A 308 -7.07 -20.28 9.33
N PRO A 309 -8.11 -21.06 8.92
CA PRO A 309 -7.94 -22.46 8.52
C PRO A 309 -6.88 -22.66 7.44
N GLY A 310 -5.87 -23.52 7.72
CA GLY A 310 -4.80 -23.85 6.77
C GLY A 310 -3.71 -22.79 6.59
N MET A 311 -3.81 -21.62 7.25
CA MET A 311 -2.88 -20.50 7.04
C MET A 311 -1.44 -20.85 7.41
N VAL A 312 -1.21 -21.44 8.58
CA VAL A 312 0.13 -21.86 9.02
C VAL A 312 0.74 -22.85 8.03
N ASP A 313 -0.03 -23.87 7.62
CA ASP A 313 0.47 -24.91 6.73
C ASP A 313 0.84 -24.36 5.35
N MET A 314 -0.04 -23.53 4.78
CA MET A 314 0.20 -22.96 3.45
C MET A 314 1.39 -22.00 3.47
N VAL A 315 1.47 -21.07 4.43
CA VAL A 315 2.60 -20.13 4.54
C VAL A 315 3.91 -20.88 4.78
N THR A 316 3.91 -21.90 5.65
CA THR A 316 5.10 -22.73 5.89
C THR A 316 5.56 -23.44 4.62
N SER A 317 4.64 -24.06 3.88
CA SER A 317 4.95 -24.73 2.61
C SER A 317 5.52 -23.77 1.57
N ARG A 318 4.93 -22.56 1.44
CA ARG A 318 5.42 -21.52 0.51
C ARG A 318 6.78 -20.97 0.91
N LEU A 319 6.99 -20.72 2.20
CA LEU A 319 8.28 -20.27 2.70
C LEU A 319 9.36 -21.33 2.51
N GLN A 320 9.04 -22.62 2.78
CA GLN A 320 9.94 -23.73 2.49
C GLN A 320 10.35 -23.77 1.02
N SER A 321 9.38 -23.62 0.10
CA SER A 321 9.65 -23.59 -1.34
C SER A 321 10.55 -22.41 -1.74
N ILE A 322 10.30 -21.21 -1.19
CA ILE A 322 11.15 -20.03 -1.42
C ILE A 322 12.60 -20.29 -0.99
N LEU A 323 12.78 -20.90 0.18
CA LEU A 323 14.12 -21.13 0.75
C LEU A 323 14.88 -22.26 0.05
N THR A 324 14.19 -23.26 -0.51
CA THR A 324 14.82 -24.45 -1.10
C THR A 324 14.93 -24.40 -2.62
N LEU A 325 13.89 -23.92 -3.29
CA LEU A 325 13.80 -23.88 -4.76
C LEU A 325 14.06 -22.49 -5.34
N GLY A 326 13.88 -21.47 -4.51
CA GLY A 326 13.92 -20.06 -4.93
C GLY A 326 12.53 -19.52 -5.27
N VAL A 327 12.47 -18.21 -5.39
CA VAL A 327 11.22 -17.47 -5.61
C VAL A 327 10.63 -17.77 -6.99
N ARG A 328 11.44 -17.80 -8.06
CA ARG A 328 10.94 -17.98 -9.43
C ARG A 328 10.26 -19.33 -9.62
N GLU A 329 10.86 -20.38 -9.12
CA GLU A 329 10.31 -21.75 -9.16
C GLU A 329 9.02 -21.85 -8.36
N THR A 330 8.98 -21.20 -7.19
CA THR A 330 7.78 -21.15 -6.34
C THR A 330 6.63 -20.44 -7.05
N VAL A 331 6.89 -19.27 -7.64
CA VAL A 331 5.88 -18.51 -8.41
C VAL A 331 5.46 -19.28 -9.67
N THR A 332 6.40 -19.95 -10.36
CA THR A 332 6.08 -20.78 -11.52
C THR A 332 5.07 -21.89 -11.18
N ALA A 333 5.20 -22.50 -10.01
CA ALA A 333 4.24 -23.52 -9.55
C ALA A 333 2.86 -22.93 -9.21
N LEU A 334 2.78 -21.65 -8.82
CA LEU A 334 1.53 -20.97 -8.48
C LEU A 334 0.72 -20.52 -9.70
N VAL A 335 1.38 -20.15 -10.80
CA VAL A 335 0.72 -19.57 -11.98
C VAL A 335 0.36 -20.61 -13.05
N LYS A 336 0.77 -21.86 -12.86
CA LYS A 336 0.32 -23.01 -13.69
C LYS A 336 -1.15 -23.29 -13.48
#